data_d6f6c38c33235f37a0461f9c61e7a2ef
#
_entry.id   d6f6c38c33235f37a0461f9c61e7a2ef
#
_cell.length_a   1.000
_cell.length_b   1.000
_cell.length_c   1.000
_cell.angle_alpha   90.00
_cell.angle_beta   90.00
_cell.angle_gamma   90.00
#
_symmetry.space_group_name_H-M   'P 1'
#
loop_
_entity.id
_entity.type
_entity.pdbx_description
1 polymer ?
#
loop_
_entity_poly.entity_id
_entity_poly.type
_entity_poly.pdbx_seq_one_letter_code
_entity_poly.pdbx_strand_id
1 'polypeptide(L)'
;TWELFFPDSVTYNTMPLEGSYNLMDQILSGAHDPYIEQFARDAKSFEDEILIRFLHEFNGNWYLWSGKKNGAENGGPQKVVAVWKYVVDKFRALDATNVKWIWNPHGPSVDIANEDWNAIANYWPGDSYVDWIGMDAYNWYPKDPWGGKRPYRDFDNCFRSLYDACTELGDQPVMIAEFGSPEFEYESQN
;
A
#
# COMPACT_ATOMS: atom_id res chain seq x y z
N THR A 1 -0.83 -10.11 -1.82
CA THR A 1 -0.01 -8.91 -2.12
C THR A 1 0.75 -9.13 -3.40
N TRP A 2 0.75 -8.13 -4.27
CA TRP A 2 1.62 -8.10 -5.44
C TRP A 2 2.63 -6.98 -5.26
N GLU A 3 3.87 -7.37 -5.05
CA GLU A 3 4.99 -6.47 -4.90
C GLU A 3 5.70 -6.31 -6.24
N LEU A 4 6.00 -5.08 -6.59
CA LEU A 4 6.77 -4.80 -7.78
C LEU A 4 8.19 -5.35 -7.62
N PHE A 5 8.66 -6.01 -8.65
CA PHE A 5 9.93 -6.74 -8.70
C PHE A 5 11.12 -5.89 -8.23
N PHE A 6 11.87 -6.43 -7.28
CA PHE A 6 13.19 -5.93 -6.93
C PHE A 6 14.25 -6.78 -7.65
N PRO A 7 15.23 -6.19 -8.31
CA PRO A 7 16.38 -6.95 -8.80
C PRO A 7 17.04 -7.69 -7.63
N ASP A 8 17.48 -8.93 -7.85
CA ASP A 8 18.10 -9.80 -6.83
C ASP A 8 19.25 -9.18 -6.03
N SER A 9 19.83 -8.08 -6.53
CA SER A 9 20.92 -7.32 -5.89
C SER A 9 20.47 -6.25 -4.90
N VAL A 10 19.17 -5.96 -4.80
CA VAL A 10 18.64 -4.91 -3.92
C VAL A 10 17.90 -5.56 -2.77
N THR A 11 18.53 -5.63 -1.60
CA THR A 11 17.86 -6.03 -0.37
C THR A 11 17.24 -4.82 0.32
N TYR A 12 16.18 -5.05 1.10
CA TYR A 12 15.43 -4.03 1.85
C TYR A 12 16.34 -3.04 2.62
N ASN A 13 17.49 -3.52 3.12
CA ASN A 13 18.44 -2.74 3.92
C ASN A 13 19.52 -2.00 3.09
N THR A 14 19.60 -2.26 1.78
CA THR A 14 20.62 -1.65 0.89
C THR A 14 20.02 -0.70 -0.14
N MET A 15 18.72 -0.38 0.00
CA MET A 15 18.06 0.55 -0.90
C MET A 15 18.65 1.96 -0.76
N PRO A 16 19.05 2.59 -1.86
CA PRO A 16 19.50 3.98 -1.82
C PRO A 16 18.39 4.86 -1.25
N LEU A 17 18.74 5.67 -0.27
CA LEU A 17 17.88 6.73 0.22
C LEU A 17 17.74 7.76 -0.91
N GLU A 18 16.51 8.01 -1.34
CA GLU A 18 16.08 9.05 -2.28
C GLU A 18 16.82 9.15 -3.64
N GLY A 19 16.08 9.03 -4.71
CA GLY A 19 16.45 9.58 -6.04
C GLY A 19 17.16 8.64 -7.02
N SER A 20 17.63 7.46 -6.63
CA SER A 20 18.38 6.59 -7.55
C SER A 20 17.59 5.41 -8.12
N TYR A 21 16.40 5.13 -7.60
CA TYR A 21 15.56 4.04 -8.11
C TYR A 21 14.24 4.62 -8.65
N ASN A 22 14.13 4.70 -9.95
CA ASN A 22 12.99 5.30 -10.65
C ASN A 22 11.96 4.24 -11.12
N LEU A 23 11.70 3.22 -10.29
CA LEU A 23 10.78 2.13 -10.63
C LEU A 23 9.41 2.63 -11.13
N MET A 24 8.82 3.61 -10.45
CA MET A 24 7.54 4.17 -10.85
C MET A 24 7.61 4.84 -12.24
N ASP A 25 8.69 5.54 -12.53
CA ASP A 25 8.91 6.15 -13.86
C ASP A 25 9.17 5.09 -14.94
N GLN A 26 9.86 3.99 -14.60
CA GLN A 26 10.06 2.87 -15.51
C GLN A 26 8.72 2.18 -15.85
N ILE A 27 7.83 2.02 -14.87
CA ILE A 27 6.48 1.48 -15.13
C ILE A 27 5.72 2.44 -16.06
N LEU A 28 5.69 3.72 -15.74
CA LEU A 28 4.97 4.72 -16.54
C LEU A 28 5.53 4.88 -17.95
N SER A 29 6.82 4.61 -18.17
CA SER A 29 7.44 4.60 -19.50
C SER A 29 7.19 3.32 -20.29
N GLY A 30 6.53 2.30 -19.68
CA GLY A 30 6.26 1.00 -20.31
C GLY A 30 7.43 0.01 -20.26
N ALA A 31 8.52 0.33 -19.56
CA ALA A 31 9.67 -0.57 -19.47
C ALA A 31 9.33 -1.94 -18.86
N HIS A 32 8.28 -2.02 -18.06
CA HIS A 32 7.79 -3.25 -17.42
C HIS A 32 6.52 -3.82 -18.08
N ASP A 33 6.06 -3.26 -19.20
CA ASP A 33 4.86 -3.73 -19.90
C ASP A 33 4.86 -5.22 -20.21
N PRO A 34 5.95 -5.82 -20.74
CA PRO A 34 5.94 -7.25 -21.03
C PRO A 34 5.63 -8.13 -19.81
N TYR A 35 6.14 -7.74 -18.65
CA TYR A 35 5.86 -8.44 -17.38
C TYR A 35 4.42 -8.23 -16.91
N ILE A 36 3.97 -6.96 -16.86
CA ILE A 36 2.62 -6.59 -16.40
C ILE A 36 1.55 -7.25 -17.29
N GLU A 37 1.73 -7.20 -18.59
CA GLU A 37 0.81 -7.80 -19.54
C GLU A 37 0.80 -9.33 -19.50
N GLN A 38 1.96 -9.95 -19.28
CA GLN A 38 2.00 -11.40 -19.09
C GLN A 38 1.27 -11.81 -17.82
N PHE A 39 1.50 -11.09 -16.71
CA PHE A 39 0.80 -11.36 -15.47
C PHE A 39 -0.74 -11.14 -15.61
N ALA A 40 -1.16 -10.13 -16.36
CA ALA A 40 -2.58 -9.93 -16.65
C ALA A 40 -3.20 -11.09 -17.46
N ARG A 41 -2.46 -11.59 -18.46
CA ARG A 41 -2.89 -12.79 -19.24
C ARG A 41 -2.99 -14.04 -18.37
N ASP A 42 -2.01 -14.25 -17.51
CA ASP A 42 -1.99 -15.40 -16.59
C ASP A 42 -3.13 -15.31 -15.58
N ALA A 43 -3.37 -14.13 -15.00
CA ALA A 43 -4.49 -13.87 -14.12
C ALA A 43 -5.84 -14.13 -14.79
N LYS A 44 -6.02 -13.64 -16.03
CA LYS A 44 -7.22 -13.93 -16.83
C LYS A 44 -7.44 -15.41 -17.04
N SER A 45 -6.38 -16.17 -17.30
CA SER A 45 -6.45 -17.62 -17.55
C SER A 45 -6.79 -18.45 -16.33
N PHE A 46 -6.69 -17.87 -15.14
CA PHE A 46 -7.03 -18.54 -13.88
C PHE A 46 -8.53 -18.73 -13.70
N GLU A 47 -9.36 -17.91 -14.39
CA GLU A 47 -10.82 -17.96 -14.45
C GLU A 47 -11.55 -17.57 -13.14
N ASP A 48 -11.01 -17.94 -11.96
CA ASP A 48 -11.58 -17.53 -10.67
C ASP A 48 -11.21 -16.09 -10.32
N GLU A 49 -11.95 -15.49 -9.38
CA GLU A 49 -11.68 -14.14 -8.89
C GLU A 49 -10.34 -14.08 -8.16
N ILE A 50 -9.54 -13.09 -8.52
CA ILE A 50 -8.23 -12.81 -7.89
C ILE A 50 -8.28 -11.45 -7.24
N LEU A 51 -8.00 -11.39 -5.94
CA LEU A 51 -7.85 -10.14 -5.20
C LEU A 51 -6.38 -9.71 -5.22
N ILE A 52 -6.08 -8.57 -5.85
CA ILE A 52 -4.73 -8.01 -5.91
C ILE A 52 -4.62 -6.79 -5.00
N ARG A 53 -3.77 -6.90 -4.00
CA ARG A 53 -3.33 -5.80 -3.15
C ARG A 53 -2.03 -5.23 -3.74
N PHE A 54 -2.20 -4.19 -4.58
CA PHE A 54 -1.12 -3.55 -5.33
C PHE A 54 -0.66 -2.27 -4.62
N LEU A 55 0.64 -2.02 -4.56
CA LEU A 55 1.25 -0.84 -3.92
C LEU A 55 0.75 -0.59 -2.48
N HIS A 56 0.50 -1.65 -1.70
CA HIS A 56 -0.01 -1.52 -0.34
C HIS A 56 0.88 -0.59 0.51
N GLU A 57 0.29 0.06 1.51
CA GLU A 57 0.97 0.98 2.44
C GLU A 57 1.74 2.11 1.74
N PHE A 58 1.21 2.60 0.63
CA PHE A 58 1.81 3.65 -0.21
C PHE A 58 2.05 4.96 0.55
N ASN A 59 1.35 5.20 1.66
CA ASN A 59 1.47 6.35 2.54
C ASN A 59 2.54 6.18 3.64
N GLY A 60 3.23 5.03 3.67
CA GLY A 60 4.39 4.78 4.52
C GLY A 60 5.67 5.40 3.98
N ASN A 61 6.80 5.10 4.65
CA ASN A 61 8.14 5.57 4.25
C ASN A 61 9.14 4.45 3.97
N TRP A 62 8.67 3.19 4.00
CA TRP A 62 9.52 1.99 3.88
C TRP A 62 9.53 1.37 2.50
N TYR A 63 8.43 1.36 1.76
CA TYR A 63 8.38 0.79 0.43
C TYR A 63 8.89 1.73 -0.65
N LEU A 64 9.52 1.19 -1.71
CA LEU A 64 10.00 1.96 -2.86
C LEU A 64 8.88 2.64 -3.64
N TRP A 65 7.67 2.08 -3.60
CA TRP A 65 6.49 2.64 -4.26
C TRP A 65 5.76 3.69 -3.42
N SER A 66 6.22 3.97 -2.20
CA SER A 66 5.56 4.97 -1.36
C SER A 66 5.66 6.38 -1.94
N GLY A 67 4.68 7.24 -1.66
CA GLY A 67 4.72 8.64 -2.06
C GLY A 67 5.96 9.36 -1.54
N LYS A 68 6.42 9.02 -0.32
CA LYS A 68 7.65 9.59 0.26
C LYS A 68 8.88 9.34 -0.60
N LYS A 69 9.02 8.13 -1.17
CA LYS A 69 10.16 7.76 -2.02
C LYS A 69 10.05 8.30 -3.46
N ASN A 70 8.87 8.76 -3.86
CA ASN A 70 8.55 9.12 -5.23
C ASN A 70 8.26 10.61 -5.42
N GLY A 71 8.74 11.46 -4.53
CA GLY A 71 8.65 12.91 -4.66
C GLY A 71 8.01 13.60 -3.45
N ALA A 72 7.47 12.86 -2.47
CA ALA A 72 6.83 13.43 -1.28
C ALA A 72 5.85 14.56 -1.66
N GLU A 73 5.99 15.76 -1.06
CA GLU A 73 5.20 16.95 -1.38
C GLU A 73 5.32 17.43 -2.84
N ASN A 74 6.33 16.99 -3.58
CA ASN A 74 6.56 17.32 -4.98
C ASN A 74 5.93 16.32 -5.96
N GLY A 75 4.76 15.79 -5.63
CA GLY A 75 3.97 14.93 -6.52
C GLY A 75 4.07 13.44 -6.25
N GLY A 76 4.59 13.04 -5.09
CA GLY A 76 4.69 11.62 -4.71
C GLY A 76 3.36 10.87 -4.75
N PRO A 77 2.30 11.35 -4.09
CA PRO A 77 0.98 10.72 -4.17
C PRO A 77 0.44 10.62 -5.58
N GLN A 78 0.58 11.68 -6.39
CA GLN A 78 0.10 11.72 -7.77
C GLN A 78 0.83 10.69 -8.65
N LYS A 79 2.11 10.46 -8.41
CA LYS A 79 2.89 9.43 -9.10
C LYS A 79 2.38 8.02 -8.74
N VAL A 80 2.09 7.76 -7.46
CA VAL A 80 1.48 6.50 -7.02
C VAL A 80 0.14 6.27 -7.72
N VAL A 81 -0.73 7.29 -7.75
CA VAL A 81 -2.02 7.24 -8.45
C VAL A 81 -1.85 6.96 -9.94
N ALA A 82 -0.87 7.62 -10.59
CA ALA A 82 -0.61 7.42 -12.01
C ALA A 82 -0.20 5.97 -12.31
N VAL A 83 0.71 5.40 -11.51
CA VAL A 83 1.13 4.00 -11.67
C VAL A 83 -0.01 3.03 -11.39
N TRP A 84 -0.81 3.29 -10.34
CA TRP A 84 -2.01 2.49 -10.06
C TRP A 84 -2.93 2.40 -11.28
N LYS A 85 -3.32 3.55 -11.82
CA LYS A 85 -4.20 3.63 -12.99
C LYS A 85 -3.58 2.93 -14.20
N TYR A 86 -2.30 3.19 -14.46
CA TYR A 86 -1.58 2.59 -15.57
C TYR A 86 -1.65 1.06 -15.55
N VAL A 87 -1.37 0.45 -14.40
CA VAL A 87 -1.39 -1.01 -14.26
C VAL A 87 -2.81 -1.55 -14.37
N VAL A 88 -3.79 -0.95 -13.70
CA VAL A 88 -5.20 -1.37 -13.80
C VAL A 88 -5.68 -1.29 -15.25
N ASP A 89 -5.35 -0.24 -15.97
CA ASP A 89 -5.75 -0.07 -17.38
C ASP A 89 -5.10 -1.12 -18.29
N LYS A 90 -3.86 -1.55 -18.03
CA LYS A 90 -3.23 -2.67 -18.74
C LYS A 90 -4.00 -3.98 -18.56
N PHE A 91 -4.43 -4.29 -17.34
CA PHE A 91 -5.25 -5.47 -17.06
C PHE A 91 -6.60 -5.41 -17.78
N ARG A 92 -7.25 -4.26 -17.76
CA ARG A 92 -8.54 -4.03 -18.45
C ARG A 92 -8.41 -4.16 -19.96
N ALA A 93 -7.34 -3.62 -20.54
CA ALA A 93 -7.07 -3.73 -21.98
C ALA A 93 -6.89 -5.18 -22.44
N LEU A 94 -6.53 -6.08 -21.53
CA LEU A 94 -6.37 -7.52 -21.76
C LEU A 94 -7.60 -8.35 -21.33
N ASP A 95 -8.70 -7.69 -20.94
CA ASP A 95 -9.90 -8.34 -20.41
C ASP A 95 -9.68 -9.24 -19.18
N ALA A 96 -8.72 -8.92 -18.31
CA ALA A 96 -8.51 -9.61 -17.04
C ALA A 96 -9.53 -9.13 -15.99
N THR A 97 -10.82 -9.32 -16.26
CA THR A 97 -11.95 -8.78 -15.49
C THR A 97 -12.23 -9.55 -14.20
N ASN A 98 -11.63 -10.72 -14.05
CA ASN A 98 -11.64 -11.52 -12.81
C ASN A 98 -10.71 -10.97 -11.73
N VAL A 99 -9.88 -9.97 -12.03
CA VAL A 99 -9.03 -9.30 -11.04
C VAL A 99 -9.81 -8.18 -10.34
N LYS A 100 -9.76 -8.19 -9.00
CA LYS A 100 -10.30 -7.16 -8.12
C LYS A 100 -9.16 -6.44 -7.41
N TRP A 101 -9.23 -5.12 -7.41
CA TRP A 101 -8.16 -4.26 -6.93
C TRP A 101 -8.42 -3.78 -5.51
N ILE A 102 -7.49 -4.08 -4.60
CA ILE A 102 -7.53 -3.67 -3.20
C ILE A 102 -6.60 -2.47 -3.02
N TRP A 103 -7.17 -1.28 -2.83
CA TRP A 103 -6.43 -0.08 -2.46
C TRP A 103 -6.22 -0.07 -0.94
N ASN A 104 -4.95 -0.05 -0.49
CA ASN A 104 -4.61 -0.40 0.88
C ASN A 104 -3.63 0.59 1.53
N PRO A 105 -4.13 1.63 2.20
CA PRO A 105 -3.30 2.48 3.05
C PRO A 105 -2.93 1.81 4.37
N HIS A 106 -1.85 2.32 4.98
CA HIS A 106 -1.46 2.00 6.37
C HIS A 106 -2.10 3.00 7.34
N GLY A 107 -2.40 2.54 8.55
CA GLY A 107 -2.93 3.36 9.64
C GLY A 107 -1.97 4.45 10.13
N PRO A 108 -2.41 5.33 11.03
CA PRO A 108 -1.74 6.57 11.41
C PRO A 108 -0.47 6.39 12.29
N SER A 109 0.11 5.20 12.33
CA SER A 109 1.31 4.90 13.13
C SER A 109 2.64 5.25 12.45
N VAL A 110 2.59 5.88 11.28
CA VAL A 110 3.78 6.29 10.52
C VAL A 110 4.19 7.71 10.86
N ASP A 111 5.50 7.98 10.91
CA ASP A 111 6.04 9.28 11.31
C ASP A 111 5.61 10.45 10.38
N ILE A 112 5.22 10.13 9.14
CA ILE A 112 4.78 11.09 8.13
C ILE A 112 3.25 11.15 7.95
N ALA A 113 2.48 10.49 8.83
CA ALA A 113 1.02 10.43 8.72
C ALA A 113 0.33 11.80 8.86
N ASN A 114 0.98 12.74 9.54
CA ASN A 114 0.44 14.08 9.80
C ASN A 114 0.88 15.15 8.77
N GLU A 115 1.60 14.76 7.73
CA GLU A 115 1.99 15.67 6.66
C GLU A 115 0.83 15.84 5.69
N ASP A 116 0.36 17.06 5.44
CA ASP A 116 -0.81 17.34 4.58
C ASP A 116 -0.69 16.72 3.18
N TRP A 117 0.52 16.72 2.61
CA TRP A 117 0.76 16.11 1.30
C TRP A 117 0.55 14.59 1.33
N ASN A 118 0.72 13.94 2.50
CA ASN A 118 0.62 12.49 2.68
C ASN A 118 -0.78 12.01 3.12
N ALA A 119 -1.77 12.91 3.13
CA ALA A 119 -3.15 12.51 3.40
C ALA A 119 -3.59 11.41 2.42
N ILE A 120 -4.25 10.36 2.91
CA ILE A 120 -4.63 9.20 2.08
C ILE A 120 -5.52 9.60 0.90
N ALA A 121 -6.32 10.65 1.03
CA ALA A 121 -7.13 11.19 -0.06
C ALA A 121 -6.32 11.61 -1.29
N ASN A 122 -5.05 12.03 -1.11
CA ASN A 122 -4.16 12.39 -2.21
C ASN A 122 -3.73 11.18 -3.05
N TYR A 123 -3.94 9.96 -2.54
CA TYR A 123 -3.62 8.68 -3.21
C TYR A 123 -4.85 8.02 -3.83
N TRP A 124 -6.04 8.62 -3.70
CA TRP A 124 -7.27 8.01 -4.22
C TRP A 124 -7.30 8.02 -5.75
N PRO A 125 -7.34 6.85 -6.41
CA PRO A 125 -7.34 6.79 -7.87
C PRO A 125 -8.74 7.02 -8.48
N GLY A 126 -9.77 7.10 -7.64
CA GLY A 126 -11.18 7.19 -8.03
C GLY A 126 -11.89 5.85 -8.02
N ASP A 127 -13.19 5.90 -7.77
CA ASP A 127 -14.06 4.74 -7.50
C ASP A 127 -13.95 3.64 -8.56
N SER A 128 -13.84 4.03 -9.83
CA SER A 128 -13.75 3.05 -10.91
C SER A 128 -12.46 2.24 -10.92
N TYR A 129 -11.46 2.59 -10.12
CA TYR A 129 -10.16 1.93 -10.06
C TYR A 129 -9.96 1.09 -8.79
N VAL A 130 -10.97 1.01 -7.93
CA VAL A 130 -10.90 0.33 -6.64
C VAL A 130 -12.11 -0.57 -6.48
N ASP A 131 -11.91 -1.85 -6.20
CA ASP A 131 -12.99 -2.79 -5.89
C ASP A 131 -13.15 -2.97 -4.37
N TRP A 132 -12.05 -2.89 -3.62
CA TRP A 132 -11.99 -3.04 -2.17
C TRP A 132 -11.05 -2.01 -1.54
N ILE A 133 -11.39 -1.54 -0.36
CA ILE A 133 -10.48 -0.78 0.49
C ILE A 133 -9.88 -1.73 1.52
N GLY A 134 -8.57 -1.94 1.45
CA GLY A 134 -7.80 -2.65 2.48
C GLY A 134 -7.31 -1.69 3.56
N MET A 135 -7.13 -2.19 4.77
CA MET A 135 -6.55 -1.41 5.87
C MET A 135 -5.53 -2.24 6.62
N ASP A 136 -4.35 -1.65 6.84
CA ASP A 136 -3.28 -2.24 7.66
C ASP A 136 -3.05 -1.37 8.89
N ALA A 137 -3.08 -1.99 10.07
CA ALA A 137 -2.72 -1.33 11.31
C ALA A 137 -2.28 -2.34 12.38
N TYR A 138 -1.38 -1.89 13.28
CA TYR A 138 -0.78 -2.74 14.28
C TYR A 138 -0.82 -2.11 15.67
N ASN A 139 -1.02 -2.96 16.68
CA ASN A 139 -0.77 -2.61 18.06
C ASN A 139 0.66 -3.05 18.44
N TRP A 140 1.61 -2.12 18.37
CA TRP A 140 3.02 -2.38 18.69
C TRP A 140 3.37 -2.20 20.19
N TYR A 141 2.37 -2.15 21.08
CA TYR A 141 2.63 -2.01 22.52
C TYR A 141 3.42 -3.21 23.07
N PRO A 142 4.35 -3.00 24.03
CA PRO A 142 4.82 -1.72 24.54
C PRO A 142 5.96 -1.13 23.73
N LYS A 143 6.44 -1.85 22.71
CA LYS A 143 7.62 -1.50 21.94
C LYS A 143 7.52 -2.07 20.53
N ASP A 144 7.77 -1.24 19.54
CA ASP A 144 7.85 -1.71 18.17
C ASP A 144 9.13 -2.53 17.89
N PRO A 145 9.20 -3.26 16.76
CA PRO A 145 10.38 -4.06 16.39
C PRO A 145 11.66 -3.24 16.23
N TRP A 146 11.53 -1.92 16.01
CA TRP A 146 12.67 -1.00 15.83
C TRP A 146 13.10 -0.32 17.14
N GLY A 147 12.45 -0.64 18.26
CA GLY A 147 12.84 -0.22 19.58
C GLY A 147 12.10 0.98 20.15
N GLY A 148 11.17 1.57 19.40
CA GLY A 148 10.33 2.68 19.86
C GLY A 148 9.31 2.24 20.91
N LYS A 149 9.15 3.02 21.99
CA LYS A 149 8.05 2.80 22.94
C LYS A 149 6.73 3.17 22.28
N ARG A 150 5.72 2.30 22.42
CA ARG A 150 4.39 2.51 21.85
C ARG A 150 3.31 2.40 22.93
N PRO A 151 2.31 3.28 22.91
CA PRO A 151 1.13 3.13 23.78
C PRO A 151 0.32 1.92 23.36
N TYR A 152 -0.41 1.32 24.28
CA TYR A 152 -1.40 0.31 23.96
C TYR A 152 -2.49 0.91 23.10
N ARG A 153 -2.88 0.18 22.06
CA ARG A 153 -4.02 0.48 21.22
C ARG A 153 -4.91 -0.74 21.13
N ASP A 154 -6.18 -0.60 21.49
CA ASP A 154 -7.17 -1.60 21.14
C ASP A 154 -7.49 -1.58 19.65
N PHE A 155 -8.32 -2.48 19.19
CA PHE A 155 -8.68 -2.59 17.78
C PHE A 155 -9.29 -1.30 17.22
N ASP A 156 -10.19 -0.68 17.96
CA ASP A 156 -10.83 0.57 17.54
C ASP A 156 -9.80 1.70 17.38
N ASN A 157 -8.92 1.86 18.35
CA ASN A 157 -7.85 2.85 18.28
C ASN A 157 -6.79 2.59 17.17
N CYS A 158 -6.67 1.34 16.71
CA CYS A 158 -5.84 1.02 15.56
C CYS A 158 -6.48 1.44 14.24
N PHE A 159 -7.80 1.24 14.10
CA PHE A 159 -8.46 1.32 12.80
C PHE A 159 -9.45 2.48 12.63
N ARG A 160 -10.04 3.04 13.72
CA ARG A 160 -11.14 4.02 13.63
C ARG A 160 -10.84 5.18 12.68
N SER A 161 -9.74 5.89 12.91
CA SER A 161 -9.41 7.06 12.11
C SER A 161 -9.11 6.72 10.64
N LEU A 162 -8.52 5.54 10.39
CA LEU A 162 -8.26 5.07 9.04
C LEU A 162 -9.57 4.69 8.34
N TYR A 163 -10.45 3.97 9.05
CA TYR A 163 -11.76 3.59 8.55
C TYR A 163 -12.60 4.81 8.16
N ASP A 164 -12.70 5.79 9.07
CA ASP A 164 -13.47 7.01 8.82
C ASP A 164 -12.93 7.75 7.58
N ALA A 165 -11.60 7.94 7.49
CA ALA A 165 -10.97 8.57 6.35
C ALA A 165 -11.14 7.78 5.03
N CYS A 166 -11.12 6.45 5.08
CA CYS A 166 -11.33 5.61 3.90
C CYS A 166 -12.77 5.68 3.39
N THR A 167 -13.75 5.64 4.31
CA THR A 167 -15.17 5.66 3.95
C THR A 167 -15.67 7.03 3.47
N GLU A 168 -14.90 8.09 3.68
CA GLU A 168 -15.15 9.40 3.06
C GLU A 168 -14.74 9.45 1.58
N LEU A 169 -13.91 8.50 1.11
CA LEU A 169 -13.39 8.51 -0.26
C LEU A 169 -14.27 7.76 -1.25
N GLY A 170 -14.97 6.72 -0.79
CA GLY A 170 -15.82 5.91 -1.64
C GLY A 170 -16.62 4.86 -0.87
N ASP A 171 -17.59 4.23 -1.56
CA ASP A 171 -18.52 3.25 -1.01
C ASP A 171 -18.05 1.80 -1.19
N GLN A 172 -16.77 1.57 -1.53
CA GLN A 172 -16.22 0.23 -1.71
C GLN A 172 -16.25 -0.56 -0.40
N PRO A 173 -16.47 -1.89 -0.45
CA PRO A 173 -16.38 -2.72 0.73
C PRO A 173 -14.98 -2.63 1.36
N VAL A 174 -14.94 -2.64 2.70
CA VAL A 174 -13.71 -2.51 3.49
C VAL A 174 -13.30 -3.87 4.02
N MET A 175 -11.98 -4.15 4.00
CA MET A 175 -11.38 -5.32 4.64
C MET A 175 -10.21 -4.93 5.53
N ILE A 176 -10.02 -5.67 6.62
CA ILE A 176 -8.76 -5.65 7.36
C ILE A 176 -7.79 -6.56 6.62
N ALA A 177 -6.81 -5.98 5.94
CA ALA A 177 -5.84 -6.71 5.15
C ALA A 177 -4.63 -7.15 5.98
N GLU A 178 -4.24 -6.33 6.96
CA GLU A 178 -3.23 -6.72 7.95
C GLU A 178 -3.58 -6.20 9.35
N PHE A 179 -3.38 -7.07 10.33
CA PHE A 179 -3.49 -6.72 11.74
C PHE A 179 -2.55 -7.59 12.57
N GLY A 180 -1.89 -6.99 13.53
CA GLY A 180 -1.04 -7.71 14.47
C GLY A 180 -0.95 -7.01 15.81
N SER A 181 -0.76 -7.81 16.86
CA SER A 181 -0.46 -7.37 18.22
C SER A 181 0.56 -8.33 18.81
N PRO A 182 1.66 -7.85 19.41
CA PRO A 182 2.58 -8.73 20.10
C PRO A 182 1.90 -9.39 21.31
N GLU A 183 2.32 -10.59 21.62
CA GLU A 183 1.96 -11.26 22.85
C GLU A 183 2.73 -10.63 24.02
N PHE A 184 2.03 -10.36 25.14
CA PHE A 184 2.67 -9.86 26.37
C PHE A 184 2.62 -10.91 27.45
N GLU A 185 3.78 -11.22 28.02
CA GLU A 185 3.82 -11.77 29.35
C GLU A 185 3.41 -10.67 30.33
N TYR A 186 2.29 -10.85 31.00
CA TYR A 186 1.88 -10.02 32.13
C TYR A 186 2.91 -10.29 33.24
N GLU A 187 3.95 -9.48 33.34
CA GLU A 187 4.76 -9.48 34.56
C GLU A 187 3.83 -9.06 35.70
N SER A 188 3.35 -10.05 36.46
CA SER A 188 2.66 -9.79 37.71
C SER A 188 3.61 -8.94 38.58
N GLN A 189 3.29 -7.67 38.74
CA GLN A 189 3.94 -6.82 39.71
C GLN A 189 3.63 -7.42 41.10
N ASN A 190 4.51 -8.22 41.60
CA ASN A 190 4.58 -8.62 43.03
C ASN A 190 5.25 -7.51 43.83
#